data_b0a1395f149f5abbe6c053d288469597
#
_entry.id   b0a1395f149f5abbe6c053d288469597
#
_cell.length_a   1.000
_cell.length_b   1.000
_cell.length_c   1.000
_cell.angle_alpha   90.00
_cell.angle_beta   90.00
_cell.angle_gamma   90.00
#
_symmetry.space_group_name_H-M   'P 1'
#
loop_
_entity.id
_entity.type
_entity.pdbx_description
1 polymer ?
#
loop_
_entity_poly.entity_id
_entity_poly.type
_entity_poly.pdbx_seq_one_letter_code
_entity_poly.pdbx_strand_id
1 'polypeptide(L)'
;MLTKKKISLFKKKGILLIKSNLIQKRYFDLKLVLKKLYKIGIRNILVEGGDDLSSSFLKDELFNEFYLFKSQNRLSKLVAYKDFNCFKYLSQNYKNKKKINTLLGKDSITLYKR
;
A
#
# COMPACT_ATOMS: atom_id res chain seq x y z
N MET A 1 -18.55 -3.43 11.95
CA MET A 1 -19.24 -4.28 10.95
C MET A 1 -20.27 -3.42 10.21
N LEU A 2 -20.39 -3.53 8.86
CA LEU A 2 -21.41 -2.77 8.12
C LEU A 2 -22.81 -3.27 8.46
N THR A 3 -23.74 -2.34 8.71
CA THR A 3 -25.15 -2.69 8.92
C THR A 3 -25.82 -3.14 7.62
N LYS A 4 -26.89 -3.94 7.71
CA LYS A 4 -27.68 -4.38 6.54
C LYS A 4 -28.13 -3.20 5.67
N LYS A 5 -28.54 -2.08 6.30
CA LYS A 5 -28.96 -0.84 5.61
C LYS A 5 -27.81 -0.23 4.77
N LYS A 6 -26.57 -0.15 5.31
CA LYS A 6 -25.40 0.35 4.56
C LYS A 6 -25.02 -0.59 3.41
N ILE A 7 -25.08 -1.90 3.62
CA ILE A 7 -24.81 -2.88 2.55
C ILE A 7 -25.80 -2.72 1.40
N SER A 8 -27.10 -2.59 1.70
CA SER A 8 -28.13 -2.36 0.69
C SER A 8 -27.90 -1.05 -0.09
N LEU A 9 -27.55 0.03 0.61
CA LEU A 9 -27.24 1.31 -0.01
C LEU A 9 -26.07 1.22 -1.00
N PHE A 10 -24.98 0.56 -0.61
CA PHE A 10 -23.83 0.38 -1.49
C PHE A 10 -24.16 -0.45 -2.72
N LYS A 11 -24.93 -1.54 -2.55
CA LYS A 11 -25.39 -2.34 -3.69
C LYS A 11 -26.25 -1.55 -4.64
N LYS A 12 -27.21 -0.72 -4.15
CA LYS A 12 -28.03 0.17 -4.99
C LYS A 12 -27.21 1.16 -5.78
N LYS A 13 -26.05 1.59 -5.27
CA LYS A 13 -25.10 2.48 -5.95
C LYS A 13 -24.12 1.75 -6.88
N GLY A 14 -24.31 0.46 -7.14
CA GLY A 14 -23.41 -0.33 -7.99
C GLY A 14 -22.04 -0.60 -7.37
N ILE A 15 -21.88 -0.38 -6.05
CA ILE A 15 -20.61 -0.59 -5.35
C ILE A 15 -20.45 -2.08 -5.02
N LEU A 16 -19.39 -2.69 -5.55
CA LEU A 16 -19.03 -4.07 -5.23
C LEU A 16 -18.42 -4.15 -3.84
N LEU A 17 -19.02 -4.95 -2.97
CA LEU A 17 -18.51 -5.22 -1.62
C LEU A 17 -17.85 -6.58 -1.57
N ILE A 18 -16.56 -6.61 -1.23
CA ILE A 18 -15.80 -7.85 -1.07
C ILE A 18 -15.60 -8.12 0.41
N LYS A 19 -16.25 -9.17 0.91
CA LYS A 19 -16.04 -9.62 2.29
C LYS A 19 -14.68 -10.29 2.42
N SER A 20 -13.88 -9.85 3.39
CA SER A 20 -12.62 -10.49 3.75
C SER A 20 -12.51 -10.70 5.26
N ASN A 21 -11.73 -11.71 5.65
CA ASN A 21 -11.49 -12.01 7.06
C ASN A 21 -10.40 -11.07 7.61
N LEU A 22 -10.49 -10.80 8.90
CA LEU A 22 -9.45 -10.07 9.62
C LEU A 22 -8.50 -11.07 10.29
N ILE A 23 -7.20 -10.82 10.16
CA ILE A 23 -6.16 -11.47 10.97
C ILE A 23 -6.08 -10.72 12.30
N GLN A 24 -6.03 -11.45 13.42
CA GLN A 24 -5.97 -10.87 14.77
C GLN A 24 -7.03 -9.81 15.05
N LYS A 25 -8.21 -9.92 14.40
CA LYS A 25 -9.34 -8.98 14.51
C LYS A 25 -9.01 -7.53 14.11
N ARG A 26 -7.85 -7.26 13.54
CA ARG A 26 -7.38 -5.90 13.22
C ARG A 26 -7.00 -5.70 11.75
N TYR A 27 -6.28 -6.63 11.15
CA TYR A 27 -5.74 -6.50 9.80
C TYR A 27 -6.42 -7.42 8.81
N PHE A 28 -6.52 -7.02 7.56
CA PHE A 28 -6.98 -7.90 6.49
C PHE A 28 -5.88 -8.88 6.08
N ASP A 29 -6.29 -10.11 5.76
CA ASP A 29 -5.43 -11.05 5.05
C ASP A 29 -5.23 -10.54 3.62
N LEU A 30 -4.09 -9.91 3.36
CA LEU A 30 -3.82 -9.29 2.06
C LEU A 30 -3.73 -10.33 0.95
N LYS A 31 -3.16 -11.50 1.20
CA LYS A 31 -3.09 -12.60 0.22
C LYS A 31 -4.49 -13.04 -0.20
N LEU A 32 -5.39 -13.18 0.78
CA LEU A 32 -6.78 -13.53 0.52
C LEU A 32 -7.53 -12.42 -0.22
N VAL A 33 -7.29 -11.15 0.13
CA VAL A 33 -7.86 -9.99 -0.56
C VAL A 33 -7.42 -9.98 -2.02
N LEU A 34 -6.12 -10.08 -2.29
CA LEU A 34 -5.56 -10.10 -3.64
C LEU A 34 -6.12 -11.27 -4.47
N LYS A 35 -6.23 -12.47 -3.86
CA LYS A 35 -6.83 -13.63 -4.51
C LYS A 35 -8.30 -13.40 -4.90
N LYS A 36 -9.07 -12.71 -4.06
CA LYS A 36 -10.47 -12.35 -4.37
C LYS A 36 -10.56 -11.32 -5.49
N LEU A 37 -9.71 -10.31 -5.49
CA LEU A 37 -9.61 -9.32 -6.55
C LEU A 37 -9.23 -9.97 -7.89
N TYR A 38 -8.26 -10.88 -7.88
CA TYR A 38 -7.88 -11.65 -9.06
C TYR A 38 -9.05 -12.46 -9.65
N LYS A 39 -9.84 -13.12 -8.78
CA LYS A 39 -11.01 -13.92 -9.21
C LYS A 39 -12.09 -13.10 -9.92
N ILE A 40 -12.20 -11.80 -9.62
CA ILE A 40 -13.15 -10.89 -10.29
C ILE A 40 -12.51 -10.13 -11.47
N GLY A 41 -11.33 -10.57 -11.93
CA GLY A 41 -10.69 -10.05 -13.14
C GLY A 41 -9.70 -8.91 -12.93
N ILE A 42 -9.46 -8.45 -11.69
CA ILE A 42 -8.48 -7.40 -11.42
C ILE A 42 -7.08 -8.01 -11.47
N ARG A 43 -6.26 -7.54 -12.42
CA ARG A 43 -4.90 -8.05 -12.68
C ARG A 43 -3.81 -7.13 -12.15
N ASN A 44 -4.05 -5.82 -12.18
CA ASN A 44 -3.11 -4.80 -11.74
C ASN A 44 -3.73 -3.96 -10.65
N ILE A 45 -2.98 -3.67 -9.60
CA ILE A 45 -3.43 -2.88 -8.45
C ILE A 45 -2.34 -1.89 -8.12
N LEU A 46 -2.70 -0.61 -8.07
CA LEU A 46 -1.88 0.42 -7.44
C LEU A 46 -2.29 0.50 -5.97
N VAL A 47 -1.31 0.40 -5.09
CA VAL A 47 -1.51 0.51 -3.64
C VAL A 47 -0.90 1.82 -3.16
N GLU A 48 -1.75 2.75 -2.78
CA GLU A 48 -1.35 3.98 -2.11
C GLU A 48 -1.76 3.87 -0.65
N GLY A 49 -0.81 3.82 0.25
CA GLY A 49 -1.10 3.57 1.65
C GLY A 49 -0.10 4.23 2.58
N GLY A 50 -0.49 4.37 3.84
CA GLY A 50 0.42 4.74 4.91
C GLY A 50 1.38 3.59 5.26
N ASP A 51 2.23 3.83 6.27
CA ASP A 51 3.31 2.93 6.68
C ASP A 51 2.84 1.51 7.02
N ASP A 52 1.72 1.36 7.72
CA ASP A 52 1.18 0.05 8.13
C ASP A 52 0.83 -0.84 6.93
N LEU A 53 0.14 -0.28 5.93
CA LEU A 53 -0.26 -1.02 4.74
C LEU A 53 0.96 -1.35 3.86
N SER A 54 1.81 -0.36 3.62
CA SER A 54 3.03 -0.52 2.84
C SER A 54 3.98 -1.54 3.47
N SER A 55 4.15 -1.48 4.80
CA SER A 55 4.94 -2.46 5.56
C SER A 55 4.39 -3.87 5.43
N SER A 56 3.07 -4.02 5.44
CA SER A 56 2.43 -5.34 5.28
C SER A 56 2.69 -5.93 3.89
N PHE A 57 2.56 -5.12 2.83
CA PHE A 57 2.87 -5.55 1.46
C PHE A 57 4.34 -5.92 1.29
N LEU A 58 5.25 -5.16 1.90
CA LEU A 58 6.68 -5.43 1.84
C LEU A 58 7.07 -6.71 2.60
N LYS A 59 6.59 -6.88 3.83
CA LYS A 59 6.90 -8.04 4.67
C LYS A 59 6.37 -9.35 4.08
N ASP A 60 5.19 -9.29 3.48
CA ASP A 60 4.58 -10.46 2.85
C ASP A 60 5.02 -10.65 1.40
N GLU A 61 5.91 -9.78 0.89
CA GLU A 61 6.42 -9.78 -0.49
C GLU A 61 5.30 -9.76 -1.55
N LEU A 62 4.24 -8.98 -1.31
CA LEU A 62 3.03 -8.93 -2.15
C LEU A 62 3.07 -7.79 -3.19
N PHE A 63 4.23 -7.40 -3.65
CA PHE A 63 4.40 -6.38 -4.67
C PHE A 63 5.32 -6.85 -5.79
N ASN A 64 5.19 -6.27 -6.98
CA ASN A 64 6.13 -6.43 -8.08
C ASN A 64 7.06 -5.22 -8.18
N GLU A 65 6.50 -4.04 -8.01
CA GLU A 65 7.21 -2.76 -8.06
C GLU A 65 6.81 -1.91 -6.86
N PHE A 66 7.79 -1.28 -6.22
CA PHE A 66 7.58 -0.34 -5.14
C PHE A 66 8.27 0.98 -5.46
N TYR A 67 7.47 2.04 -5.56
CA TYR A 67 7.95 3.38 -5.85
C TYR A 67 8.06 4.18 -4.57
N LEU A 68 9.28 4.50 -4.16
CA LEU A 68 9.56 5.33 -2.99
C LEU A 68 9.81 6.77 -3.42
N PHE A 69 8.88 7.65 -3.07
CA PHE A 69 9.02 9.09 -3.24
C PHE A 69 9.68 9.69 -2.01
N LYS A 70 10.72 10.46 -2.18
CA LYS A 70 11.46 11.10 -1.10
C LYS A 70 11.65 12.58 -1.40
N SER A 71 11.07 13.43 -0.55
CA SER A 71 11.34 14.87 -0.57
C SER A 71 12.64 15.20 0.17
N GLN A 72 13.34 16.23 -0.26
CA GLN A 72 14.46 16.79 0.48
C GLN A 72 14.01 17.71 1.62
N ASN A 73 12.80 18.25 1.52
CA ASN A 73 12.23 19.08 2.57
C ASN A 73 11.79 18.21 3.74
N ARG A 74 12.32 18.51 4.92
CA ARG A 74 11.83 17.90 6.17
C ARG A 74 10.53 18.59 6.55
N LEU A 75 9.51 17.81 6.84
CA LEU A 75 8.31 18.33 7.49
C LEU A 75 8.72 18.92 8.83
N SER A 76 8.18 20.11 9.13
CA SER A 76 8.57 20.86 10.34
C SER A 76 8.31 20.03 11.60
N LYS A 77 9.06 20.33 12.67
CA LYS A 77 8.96 19.66 13.99
C LYS A 77 7.58 19.73 14.67
N LEU A 78 6.62 20.45 14.09
CA LEU A 78 5.26 20.66 14.61
C LEU A 78 4.33 19.45 14.46
N VAL A 79 4.71 18.45 13.70
CA VAL A 79 3.91 17.23 13.53
C VAL A 79 4.73 16.05 14.04
N ALA A 80 4.18 15.26 14.97
CA ALA A 80 4.77 14.01 15.41
C ALA A 80 4.75 13.00 14.24
N TYR A 81 5.71 13.13 13.34
CA TYR A 81 5.90 12.19 12.24
C TYR A 81 6.59 10.93 12.76
N LYS A 82 5.93 9.81 12.62
CA LYS A 82 6.63 8.52 12.73
C LYS A 82 7.50 8.36 11.48
N ASP A 83 8.78 8.05 11.67
CA ASP A 83 9.65 7.69 10.58
C ASP A 83 9.02 6.57 9.75
N PHE A 84 9.09 6.70 8.41
CA PHE A 84 8.58 5.70 7.51
C PHE A 84 9.46 4.45 7.59
N ASN A 85 9.04 3.46 8.37
CA ASN A 85 9.81 2.24 8.67
C ASN A 85 10.11 1.41 7.43
N CYS A 86 9.28 1.52 6.38
CA CYS A 86 9.50 0.82 5.11
C CYS A 86 10.82 1.17 4.45
N PHE A 87 11.36 2.38 4.64
CA PHE A 87 12.63 2.79 4.03
C PHE A 87 13.79 1.91 4.51
N LYS A 88 13.90 1.69 5.81
CA LYS A 88 14.94 0.83 6.38
C LYS A 88 14.81 -0.60 5.86
N TYR A 89 13.60 -1.13 5.84
CA TYR A 89 13.32 -2.47 5.34
C TYR A 89 13.67 -2.63 3.86
N LEU A 90 13.27 -1.68 3.01
CA LEU A 90 13.59 -1.67 1.58
C LEU A 90 15.10 -1.65 1.35
N SER A 91 15.83 -0.76 2.03
CA SER A 91 17.26 -0.61 1.83
C SER A 91 18.07 -1.84 2.24
N GLN A 92 17.59 -2.58 3.24
CA GLN A 92 18.24 -3.79 3.75
C GLN A 92 17.92 -5.04 2.91
N ASN A 93 16.69 -5.17 2.42
CA ASN A 93 16.20 -6.42 1.83
C ASN A 93 16.11 -6.40 0.30
N TYR A 94 16.05 -5.21 -0.32
CA TYR A 94 15.89 -5.09 -1.78
C TYR A 94 17.06 -4.37 -2.41
N LYS A 95 17.95 -5.14 -3.05
CA LYS A 95 19.14 -4.60 -3.75
C LYS A 95 18.83 -4.16 -5.17
N ASN A 96 17.85 -4.78 -5.82
CA ASN A 96 17.42 -4.43 -7.18
C ASN A 96 16.60 -3.14 -7.14
N LYS A 97 17.30 -2.00 -7.30
CA LYS A 97 16.70 -0.66 -7.25
C LYS A 97 17.23 0.22 -8.36
N LYS A 98 16.36 1.07 -8.89
CA LYS A 98 16.69 2.05 -9.91
C LYS A 98 16.20 3.43 -9.49
N LYS A 99 17.06 4.44 -9.56
CA LYS A 99 16.65 5.84 -9.42
C LYS A 99 15.95 6.27 -10.71
N ILE A 100 14.75 6.83 -10.58
CA ILE A 100 13.99 7.35 -11.72
C ILE A 100 14.32 8.83 -11.86
N ASN A 101 14.73 9.24 -13.06
CA ASN A 101 14.90 10.66 -13.38
C ASN A 101 13.54 11.32 -13.45
N THR A 102 13.38 12.40 -12.70
CA THR A 102 12.10 13.13 -12.60
C THR A 102 12.35 14.62 -12.75
N LEU A 103 11.33 15.32 -13.21
CA LEU A 103 11.32 16.79 -13.25
C LEU A 103 10.80 17.40 -11.91
N LEU A 104 10.82 16.62 -10.84
CA LEU A 104 10.28 17.01 -9.52
C LEU A 104 11.27 17.84 -8.69
N GLY A 105 12.13 18.63 -9.34
CA GLY A 105 13.11 19.47 -8.67
C GLY A 105 14.13 18.63 -7.87
N LYS A 106 14.19 18.86 -6.57
CA LYS A 106 15.12 18.15 -5.67
C LYS A 106 14.57 16.83 -5.11
N ASP A 107 13.33 16.51 -5.36
CA ASP A 107 12.72 15.26 -4.90
C ASP A 107 13.23 14.06 -5.71
N SER A 108 13.17 12.89 -5.15
CA SER A 108 13.68 11.68 -5.80
C SER A 108 12.67 10.56 -5.75
N ILE A 109 12.66 9.75 -6.81
CA ILE A 109 11.89 8.51 -6.88
C ILE A 109 12.86 7.35 -7.02
N THR A 110 12.71 6.35 -6.17
CA THR A 110 13.45 5.09 -6.28
C THR A 110 12.46 3.95 -6.51
N LEU A 111 12.65 3.22 -7.61
CA LEU A 111 11.92 2.00 -7.90
C LEU A 111 12.68 0.81 -7.35
N TYR A 112 12.00 0.01 -6.55
CA TYR A 112 12.46 -1.30 -6.09
C TYR A 112 11.64 -2.36 -6.82
N LYS A 113 12.32 -3.39 -7.33
CA LYS A 113 11.68 -4.55 -7.98
C LYS A 113 11.95 -5.81 -7.16
N ARG A 114 10.92 -6.62 -7.09
CA ARG A 114 11.01 -7.96 -6.54
C ARG A 114 11.54 -8.93 -7.59
#